data_70288c815700b085dbd135e0e5bbd391
#
_entry.id   70288c815700b085dbd135e0e5bbd391
#
_cell.length_a   1.000
_cell.length_b   1.000
_cell.length_c   1.000
_cell.angle_alpha   90.00
_cell.angle_beta   90.00
_cell.angle_gamma   90.00
#
_symmetry.space_group_name_H-M   'P 1'
#
loop_
_entity.id
_entity.type
_entity.pdbx_description
1 polymer ?
#
loop_
_entity_poly.entity_id
_entity_poly.type
_entity_poly.pdbx_seq_one_letter_code
_entity_poly.pdbx_strand_id
1 'polypeptide(L)'
;MIKSEAVHCTALTKGEKFLHNKISYEIYSEAGTYHKQHGIENQDAVRVGCSNDTNCFYCCMSDGASFCPKAENVAWCTVDNAEKVLRKESISSINENDGKRIAKEIVLKIRSSLYQYAIKNDLEFEKLCSTLIIFYINLETKEYMIIHIGDGLVGNIDEENSVEMLSFPQNGITPRYTYFCNNNNVFKKSLRIYFGKIKKNSSVIVATDGVYEQSNIFNILPKQIKQTKHC
;
A
#
# COMPACT_ATOMS: atom_id res chain seq x y z
N MET A 1 24.33 19.90 -16.14
CA MET A 1 23.35 18.82 -16.35
C MET A 1 23.10 18.18 -14.99
N ILE A 2 22.05 18.62 -14.28
CA ILE A 2 21.72 18.10 -12.94
C ILE A 2 20.91 16.82 -13.20
N LYS A 3 21.49 15.66 -12.91
CA LYS A 3 20.74 14.40 -12.89
C LYS A 3 19.77 14.49 -11.71
N SER A 4 18.47 14.58 -11.98
CA SER A 4 17.44 14.47 -10.95
C SER A 4 17.47 13.08 -10.36
N GLU A 5 17.78 12.99 -9.06
CA GLU A 5 17.70 11.75 -8.29
C GLU A 5 16.21 11.40 -8.12
N ALA A 6 15.71 10.49 -8.92
CA ALA A 6 14.31 10.07 -8.87
C ALA A 6 14.17 8.83 -7.96
N VAL A 7 13.21 8.87 -7.04
CA VAL A 7 12.67 7.67 -6.40
C VAL A 7 11.49 7.22 -7.26
N HIS A 8 11.55 6.00 -7.78
CA HIS A 8 10.46 5.41 -8.55
C HIS A 8 9.52 4.66 -7.60
N CYS A 9 8.25 5.03 -7.59
CA CYS A 9 7.21 4.26 -6.91
C CYS A 9 6.31 3.66 -8.00
N THR A 10 6.24 2.35 -8.07
CA THR A 10 5.53 1.65 -9.14
C THR A 10 4.32 0.93 -8.56
N ALA A 11 3.15 1.32 -8.99
CA ALA A 11 1.91 0.58 -8.83
C ALA A 11 1.33 0.31 -10.23
N LEU A 12 0.98 -0.93 -10.55
CA LEU A 12 0.75 -1.35 -11.95
C LEU A 12 -0.71 -1.13 -12.44
N THR A 13 -1.04 -0.02 -13.16
CA THR A 13 -2.16 0.10 -14.11
C THR A 13 -1.65 0.65 -15.44
N LYS A 14 -2.49 0.73 -16.46
CA LYS A 14 -2.15 1.30 -17.78
C LYS A 14 -1.30 2.57 -17.62
N GLY A 15 0.02 2.41 -17.85
CA GLY A 15 1.11 3.31 -17.50
C GLY A 15 0.87 4.80 -17.76
N GLU A 16 0.54 5.52 -16.73
CA GLU A 16 0.69 6.96 -16.67
C GLU A 16 1.98 7.30 -15.93
N LYS A 17 2.89 8.00 -16.61
CA LYS A 17 4.14 8.50 -16.01
C LYS A 17 3.91 9.90 -15.49
N PHE A 18 4.21 10.11 -14.23
CA PHE A 18 4.12 11.40 -13.60
C PHE A 18 5.49 11.85 -13.07
N LEU A 19 5.78 13.13 -13.20
CA LEU A 19 6.96 13.76 -12.63
C LEU A 19 6.50 14.80 -11.61
N HIS A 20 6.84 14.63 -10.34
CA HIS A 20 6.57 15.62 -9.32
C HIS A 20 7.83 15.87 -8.47
N ASN A 21 8.34 17.10 -8.51
CA ASN A 21 9.40 17.67 -7.65
C ASN A 21 10.65 16.84 -7.33
N LYS A 22 11.08 15.85 -8.06
CA LYS A 22 12.23 14.93 -7.85
C LYS A 22 11.83 13.45 -7.77
N ILE A 23 10.53 13.12 -7.96
CA ILE A 23 10.07 11.74 -8.05
C ILE A 23 9.46 11.53 -9.41
N SER A 24 9.82 10.44 -10.06
CA SER A 24 9.02 9.86 -11.14
C SER A 24 8.32 8.62 -10.59
N TYR A 25 7.04 8.45 -10.90
CA TYR A 25 6.29 7.26 -10.53
C TYR A 25 5.41 6.78 -11.68
N GLU A 26 5.17 5.50 -11.69
CA GLU A 26 4.28 4.86 -12.64
C GLU A 26 3.22 4.11 -11.84
N ILE A 27 1.98 4.18 -12.30
CA ILE A 27 0.85 3.48 -11.69
C ILE A 27 0.32 2.48 -12.71
N TYR A 28 0.08 1.26 -12.27
CA TYR A 28 -0.56 0.22 -13.05
C TYR A 28 -1.60 -0.50 -12.16
N SER A 29 -2.92 -0.49 -12.48
CA SER A 29 -3.98 -1.32 -11.89
C SER A 29 -4.89 -1.81 -13.00
N GLU A 30 -5.10 -3.08 -13.12
CA GLU A 30 -5.90 -3.69 -14.17
C GLU A 30 -6.67 -4.87 -13.59
N ALA A 31 -7.96 -4.94 -13.90
CA ALA A 31 -8.74 -6.10 -13.51
C ALA A 31 -8.09 -7.38 -14.05
N GLY A 32 -7.90 -8.37 -13.20
CA GLY A 32 -7.35 -9.66 -13.58
C GLY A 32 -8.18 -10.35 -14.67
N THR A 33 -7.59 -11.35 -15.34
CA THR A 33 -8.24 -12.08 -16.46
C THR A 33 -9.60 -12.65 -16.06
N TYR A 34 -9.71 -13.22 -14.85
CA TYR A 34 -10.96 -13.77 -14.33
C TYR A 34 -12.03 -12.67 -14.17
N HIS A 35 -11.68 -11.52 -13.60
CA HIS A 35 -12.60 -10.38 -13.43
C HIS A 35 -13.09 -9.86 -14.78
N LYS A 36 -12.18 -9.68 -15.75
CA LYS A 36 -12.54 -9.25 -17.11
C LYS A 36 -13.53 -10.20 -17.80
N GLN A 37 -13.30 -11.51 -17.67
CA GLN A 37 -14.19 -12.53 -18.28
C GLN A 37 -15.59 -12.57 -17.64
N HIS A 38 -15.72 -12.16 -16.37
CA HIS A 38 -16.98 -12.19 -15.62
C HIS A 38 -17.61 -10.80 -15.45
N GLY A 39 -17.05 -9.75 -16.09
CA GLY A 39 -17.58 -8.40 -15.97
C GLY A 39 -17.44 -7.81 -14.55
N ILE A 40 -16.48 -8.28 -13.77
CA ILE A 40 -16.20 -7.79 -12.43
C ILE A 40 -15.24 -6.60 -12.56
N GLU A 41 -15.57 -5.49 -11.90
CA GLU A 41 -14.71 -4.31 -11.86
C GLU A 41 -13.37 -4.60 -11.16
N ASN A 42 -12.39 -3.73 -11.42
CA ASN A 42 -11.12 -3.77 -10.70
C ASN A 42 -11.34 -3.45 -9.23
N GLN A 43 -10.94 -4.35 -8.35
CA GLN A 43 -11.12 -4.26 -6.91
C GLN A 43 -9.93 -3.63 -6.19
N ASP A 44 -8.85 -3.32 -6.92
CA ASP A 44 -7.71 -2.57 -6.43
C ASP A 44 -7.93 -1.06 -6.52
N ALA A 45 -7.43 -0.32 -5.54
CA ALA A 45 -7.42 1.13 -5.54
C ALA A 45 -6.04 1.67 -5.18
N VAL A 46 -5.66 2.80 -5.79
CA VAL A 46 -4.39 3.47 -5.53
C VAL A 46 -4.56 4.99 -5.46
N ARG A 47 -3.87 5.63 -4.51
CA ARG A 47 -3.68 7.06 -4.42
C ARG A 47 -2.21 7.37 -4.23
N VAL A 48 -1.71 8.33 -4.98
CA VAL A 48 -0.37 8.88 -4.83
C VAL A 48 -0.44 10.39 -4.73
N GLY A 49 0.48 10.99 -4.00
CA GLY A 49 0.51 12.43 -3.85
C GLY A 49 1.61 12.92 -2.93
N CYS A 50 1.56 14.21 -2.62
CA CYS A 50 2.44 14.85 -1.66
C CYS A 50 1.64 15.47 -0.53
N SER A 51 2.21 15.53 0.66
CA SER A 51 1.64 16.30 1.76
C SER A 51 1.73 17.81 1.48
N ASN A 52 0.78 18.58 2.01
CA ASN A 52 0.57 19.97 1.60
C ASN A 52 1.78 20.90 1.81
N ASP A 53 2.59 20.66 2.84
CA ASP A 53 3.63 21.62 3.29
C ASP A 53 5.04 21.08 3.14
N THR A 54 5.24 19.92 2.49
CA THR A 54 6.51 19.24 2.64
C THR A 54 6.98 18.54 1.39
N ASN A 55 8.26 18.23 1.42
CA ASN A 55 8.91 17.32 0.51
C ASN A 55 8.56 15.84 0.82
N CYS A 56 7.35 15.55 1.32
CA CYS A 56 6.92 14.19 1.58
C CYS A 56 6.00 13.69 0.49
N PHE A 57 6.29 12.49 0.00
CA PHE A 57 5.50 11.78 -1.00
C PHE A 57 4.86 10.55 -0.36
N TYR A 58 3.66 10.19 -0.80
CA TYR A 58 2.98 8.97 -0.36
C TYR A 58 2.39 8.19 -1.53
N CYS A 59 2.34 6.88 -1.36
CA CYS A 59 1.59 5.94 -2.16
C CYS A 59 0.70 5.12 -1.21
N CYS A 60 -0.61 5.10 -1.47
CA CYS A 60 -1.58 4.30 -0.73
C CYS A 60 -2.19 3.30 -1.70
N MET A 61 -2.18 2.02 -1.35
CA MET A 61 -2.81 0.94 -2.10
C MET A 61 -3.75 0.14 -1.21
N SER A 62 -4.80 -0.37 -1.81
CA SER A 62 -5.77 -1.25 -1.15
C SER A 62 -6.34 -2.23 -2.16
N ASP A 63 -6.45 -3.48 -1.77
CA ASP A 63 -7.16 -4.53 -2.47
C ASP A 63 -8.45 -4.85 -1.71
N GLY A 64 -9.57 -4.83 -2.42
CA GLY A 64 -10.89 -5.19 -1.90
C GLY A 64 -11.14 -6.68 -2.07
N ALA A 65 -11.36 -7.40 -0.98
CA ALA A 65 -11.54 -8.85 -1.01
C ALA A 65 -12.64 -9.29 -1.96
N SER A 66 -12.39 -10.28 -2.80
CA SER A 66 -13.31 -10.74 -3.86
C SER A 66 -14.69 -11.18 -3.36
N PHE A 67 -14.82 -11.60 -2.11
CA PHE A 67 -16.09 -11.93 -1.46
C PHE A 67 -16.82 -10.70 -0.88
N CYS A 68 -16.15 -9.55 -0.86
CA CYS A 68 -16.69 -8.31 -0.30
C CYS A 68 -17.73 -7.71 -1.24
N PRO A 69 -18.96 -7.39 -0.75
CA PRO A 69 -19.90 -6.65 -1.55
C PRO A 69 -19.37 -5.25 -1.86
N LYS A 70 -19.33 -4.89 -3.14
CA LYS A 70 -18.78 -3.60 -3.58
C LYS A 70 -17.30 -3.43 -3.23
N ALA A 71 -16.49 -4.47 -3.45
CA ALA A 71 -15.06 -4.50 -3.11
C ALA A 71 -14.29 -3.30 -3.68
N GLU A 72 -14.59 -2.91 -4.91
CA GLU A 72 -14.02 -1.72 -5.57
C GLU A 72 -14.28 -0.42 -4.77
N ASN A 73 -15.51 -0.24 -4.27
CA ASN A 73 -15.86 0.94 -3.47
C ASN A 73 -15.20 0.92 -2.08
N VAL A 74 -15.03 -0.28 -1.51
CA VAL A 74 -14.36 -0.47 -0.22
C VAL A 74 -12.88 -0.15 -0.33
N ALA A 75 -12.21 -0.62 -1.39
CA ALA A 75 -10.82 -0.30 -1.68
C ALA A 75 -10.62 1.22 -1.89
N TRP A 76 -11.47 1.86 -2.69
CA TRP A 76 -11.44 3.32 -2.88
C TRP A 76 -11.69 4.08 -1.57
N CYS A 77 -12.69 3.67 -0.78
CA CYS A 77 -12.95 4.27 0.52
C CYS A 77 -11.71 4.19 1.43
N THR A 78 -10.99 3.08 1.38
CA THR A 78 -9.78 2.84 2.18
C THR A 78 -8.66 3.81 1.78
N VAL A 79 -8.28 3.88 0.52
CA VAL A 79 -7.18 4.77 0.07
C VAL A 79 -7.53 6.24 0.16
N ASP A 80 -8.77 6.65 -0.10
CA ASP A 80 -9.23 8.03 0.00
C ASP A 80 -9.17 8.56 1.43
N ASN A 81 -9.48 7.71 2.42
CA ASN A 81 -9.39 8.11 3.82
C ASN A 81 -7.95 8.12 4.34
N ALA A 82 -7.09 7.23 3.85
CA ALA A 82 -5.66 7.29 4.11
C ALA A 82 -5.04 8.58 3.54
N GLU A 83 -5.32 8.89 2.28
CA GLU A 83 -4.86 10.11 1.63
C GLU A 83 -5.27 11.37 2.40
N LYS A 84 -6.54 11.48 2.83
CA LYS A 84 -7.04 12.65 3.58
C LYS A 84 -6.27 12.92 4.87
N VAL A 85 -5.69 11.91 5.49
CA VAL A 85 -4.81 12.08 6.66
C VAL A 85 -3.42 12.50 6.18
N LEU A 86 -2.81 11.75 5.27
CA LEU A 86 -1.42 11.96 4.85
C LEU A 86 -1.19 13.33 4.19
N ARG A 87 -2.16 13.85 3.45
CA ARG A 87 -2.08 15.18 2.85
C ARG A 87 -1.90 16.31 3.87
N LYS A 88 -2.38 16.12 5.10
CA LYS A 88 -2.31 17.11 6.17
C LYS A 88 -1.06 16.98 7.03
N GLU A 89 -0.35 15.87 6.90
CA GLU A 89 0.84 15.64 7.70
C GLU A 89 1.99 16.51 7.23
N SER A 90 2.63 17.17 8.20
CA SER A 90 3.83 17.98 8.00
C SER A 90 4.95 17.41 8.88
N ILE A 91 5.64 16.39 8.38
CA ILE A 91 6.66 15.66 9.15
C ILE A 91 8.04 16.02 8.59
N SER A 92 8.84 16.72 9.38
CA SER A 92 10.23 17.03 9.02
C SER A 92 11.18 15.83 9.16
N SER A 93 10.89 14.93 10.11
CA SER A 93 11.63 13.69 10.35
C SER A 93 10.66 12.57 10.71
N ILE A 94 10.77 11.45 10.02
CA ILE A 94 9.89 10.29 10.23
C ILE A 94 10.39 9.49 11.43
N ASN A 95 9.56 9.37 12.46
CA ASN A 95 9.87 8.63 13.68
C ASN A 95 8.72 7.71 14.12
N GLU A 96 9.03 6.83 15.07
CA GLU A 96 8.11 5.78 15.50
C GLU A 96 6.82 6.33 16.15
N ASN A 97 6.92 7.41 16.91
CA ASN A 97 5.77 7.99 17.62
C ASN A 97 4.78 8.61 16.62
N ASP A 98 5.30 9.41 15.66
CA ASP A 98 4.47 9.98 14.60
C ASP A 98 3.88 8.88 13.72
N GLY A 99 4.66 7.88 13.37
CA GLY A 99 4.16 6.76 12.58
C GLY A 99 3.03 5.99 13.26
N LYS A 100 3.13 5.72 14.55
CA LYS A 100 2.06 5.06 15.32
C LYS A 100 0.81 5.94 15.43
N ARG A 101 0.97 7.25 15.63
CA ARG A 101 -0.12 8.22 15.66
C ARG A 101 -0.87 8.25 14.33
N ILE A 102 -0.13 8.43 13.23
CA ILE A 102 -0.68 8.52 11.88
C ILE A 102 -1.38 7.21 11.49
N ALA A 103 -0.74 6.07 11.72
CA ALA A 103 -1.33 4.77 11.42
C ALA A 103 -2.64 4.54 12.18
N LYS A 104 -2.68 4.91 13.46
CA LYS A 104 -3.89 4.83 14.28
C LYS A 104 -5.00 5.73 13.73
N GLU A 105 -4.68 6.98 13.41
CA GLU A 105 -5.64 7.93 12.84
C GLU A 105 -6.22 7.44 11.51
N ILE A 106 -5.36 6.97 10.61
CA ILE A 106 -5.78 6.41 9.30
C ILE A 106 -6.73 5.23 9.50
N VAL A 107 -6.35 4.24 10.30
CA VAL A 107 -7.16 3.04 10.51
C VAL A 107 -8.51 3.38 11.13
N LEU A 108 -8.55 4.26 12.14
CA LEU A 108 -9.80 4.71 12.76
C LEU A 108 -10.70 5.43 11.75
N LYS A 109 -10.14 6.29 10.91
CA LYS A 109 -10.87 7.02 9.88
C LYS A 109 -11.45 6.10 8.82
N ILE A 110 -10.65 5.14 8.33
CA ILE A 110 -11.09 4.10 7.39
C ILE A 110 -12.27 3.33 7.99
N ARG A 111 -12.12 2.78 9.21
CA ARG A 111 -13.17 2.00 9.88
C ARG A 111 -14.46 2.79 10.08
N SER A 112 -14.35 4.05 10.51
CA SER A 112 -15.51 4.94 10.65
C SER A 112 -16.22 5.16 9.32
N SER A 113 -15.48 5.39 8.24
CA SER A 113 -16.06 5.60 6.90
C SER A 113 -16.69 4.33 6.34
N LEU A 114 -16.05 3.17 6.52
CA LEU A 114 -16.61 1.88 6.13
C LEU A 114 -17.88 1.55 6.92
N TYR A 115 -17.93 1.87 8.20
CA TYR A 115 -19.13 1.69 9.04
C TYR A 115 -20.30 2.55 8.54
N GLN A 116 -20.03 3.83 8.22
CA GLN A 116 -21.03 4.70 7.62
C GLN A 116 -21.50 4.22 6.24
N TYR A 117 -20.56 3.70 5.43
CA TYR A 117 -20.87 3.10 4.13
C TYR A 117 -21.77 1.88 4.29
N ALA A 118 -21.49 1.02 5.28
CA ALA A 118 -22.31 -0.14 5.60
C ALA A 118 -23.76 0.27 5.92
N ILE A 119 -23.96 1.22 6.82
CA ILE A 119 -25.29 1.71 7.21
C ILE A 119 -26.03 2.29 5.99
N LYS A 120 -25.37 3.14 5.21
CA LYS A 120 -25.96 3.80 4.04
C LYS A 120 -26.44 2.83 2.97
N ASN A 121 -25.77 1.68 2.82
CA ASN A 121 -26.04 0.72 1.75
C ASN A 121 -26.70 -0.58 2.26
N ASP A 122 -27.14 -0.63 3.52
CA ASP A 122 -27.73 -1.81 4.15
C ASP A 122 -26.82 -3.06 4.05
N LEU A 123 -25.54 -2.87 4.37
CA LEU A 123 -24.51 -3.90 4.33
C LEU A 123 -23.97 -4.19 5.74
N GLU A 124 -23.43 -5.39 5.93
CA GLU A 124 -22.73 -5.76 7.17
C GLU A 124 -21.30 -5.21 7.13
N PHE A 125 -20.91 -4.44 8.15
CA PHE A 125 -19.57 -3.87 8.26
C PHE A 125 -18.46 -4.94 8.20
N GLU A 126 -18.70 -6.10 8.79
CA GLU A 126 -17.76 -7.23 8.84
C GLU A 126 -17.43 -7.80 7.46
N LYS A 127 -18.31 -7.58 6.48
CA LYS A 127 -18.11 -8.01 5.08
C LYS A 127 -17.37 -6.99 4.24
N LEU A 128 -17.14 -5.77 4.72
CA LEU A 128 -16.44 -4.70 4.00
C LEU A 128 -14.93 -4.83 4.20
N CYS A 129 -14.33 -5.77 3.51
CA CYS A 129 -12.96 -6.21 3.69
C CYS A 129 -12.02 -5.61 2.64
N SER A 130 -10.97 -4.92 3.07
CA SER A 130 -9.89 -4.45 2.21
C SER A 130 -8.55 -4.43 2.95
N THR A 131 -7.49 -4.61 2.20
CA THR A 131 -6.09 -4.46 2.66
C THR A 131 -5.70 -2.98 2.68
N LEU A 132 -4.52 -2.67 3.21
CA LEU A 132 -3.93 -1.33 3.15
C LEU A 132 -2.41 -1.43 3.11
N ILE A 133 -1.80 -0.77 2.14
CA ILE A 133 -0.37 -0.50 2.11
C ILE A 133 -0.19 1.00 1.91
N ILE A 134 0.64 1.60 2.75
CA ILE A 134 1.08 2.98 2.60
C ILE A 134 2.60 2.99 2.60
N PHE A 135 3.19 3.57 1.59
CA PHE A 135 4.58 3.98 1.58
C PHE A 135 4.60 5.51 1.66
N TYR A 136 5.22 6.06 2.70
CA TYR A 136 5.36 7.49 2.94
C TYR A 136 6.84 7.82 3.12
N ILE A 137 7.36 8.77 2.36
CA ILE A 137 8.78 9.11 2.33
C ILE A 137 9.00 10.63 2.39
N ASN A 138 9.96 11.06 3.21
CA ASN A 138 10.52 12.40 3.12
C ASN A 138 11.60 12.44 2.03
N LEU A 139 11.40 13.28 1.01
CA LEU A 139 12.26 13.34 -0.18
C LEU A 139 13.62 13.99 0.08
N GLU A 140 13.80 14.72 1.17
CA GLU A 140 15.07 15.32 1.55
C GLU A 140 15.92 14.35 2.35
N THR A 141 15.34 13.83 3.45
CA THR A 141 16.06 12.93 4.37
C THR A 141 16.15 11.51 3.84
N LYS A 142 15.27 11.12 2.89
CA LYS A 142 15.06 9.77 2.37
C LYS A 142 14.55 8.78 3.43
N GLU A 143 14.12 9.28 4.58
CA GLU A 143 13.47 8.48 5.60
C GLU A 143 12.07 8.09 5.12
N TYR A 144 11.68 6.84 5.39
CA TYR A 144 10.36 6.34 5.04
C TYR A 144 9.65 5.69 6.23
N MET A 145 8.33 5.64 6.09
CA MET A 145 7.42 4.86 6.91
C MET A 145 6.54 4.01 6.00
N ILE A 146 6.35 2.76 6.39
CA ILE A 146 5.37 1.86 5.76
C ILE A 146 4.31 1.50 6.80
N ILE A 147 3.04 1.68 6.43
CA ILE A 147 1.89 1.18 7.20
C ILE A 147 1.28 0.07 6.36
N HIS A 148 1.17 -1.14 6.93
CA HIS A 148 0.77 -2.31 6.17
C HIS A 148 -0.23 -3.18 6.93
N ILE A 149 -1.35 -3.51 6.27
CA ILE A 149 -2.38 -4.46 6.68
C ILE A 149 -2.71 -5.32 5.47
N GLY A 150 -2.45 -6.61 5.54
CA GLY A 150 -2.75 -7.55 4.45
C GLY A 150 -1.53 -8.21 3.84
N ASP A 151 -1.70 -8.75 2.65
CA ASP A 151 -0.78 -9.65 1.96
C ASP A 151 -0.03 -9.03 0.77
N GLY A 152 -0.18 -7.76 0.51
CA GLY A 152 0.67 -7.08 -0.46
C GLY A 152 2.13 -6.99 -0.04
N LEU A 153 2.96 -6.26 -0.77
CA LEU A 153 4.39 -6.11 -0.51
C LEU A 153 4.91 -4.70 -0.80
N VAL A 154 6.03 -4.36 -0.16
CA VAL A 154 6.85 -3.20 -0.52
C VAL A 154 8.30 -3.66 -0.67
N GLY A 155 8.89 -3.39 -1.81
CA GLY A 155 10.28 -3.71 -2.14
C GLY A 155 11.07 -2.48 -2.55
N ASN A 156 12.37 -2.50 -2.29
CA ASN A 156 13.33 -1.52 -2.77
C ASN A 156 14.26 -2.16 -3.78
N ILE A 157 14.49 -1.52 -4.91
CA ILE A 157 15.42 -1.94 -5.96
C ILE A 157 16.54 -0.91 -6.00
N ASP A 158 17.77 -1.33 -5.76
CA ASP A 158 18.94 -0.46 -5.85
C ASP A 158 19.50 -0.34 -7.28
N GLU A 159 20.56 0.45 -7.44
CA GLU A 159 21.23 0.66 -8.73
C GLU A 159 21.83 -0.61 -9.35
N GLU A 160 22.11 -1.62 -8.53
CA GLU A 160 22.65 -2.91 -8.97
C GLU A 160 21.53 -3.91 -9.32
N ASN A 161 20.26 -3.46 -9.33
CA ASN A 161 19.07 -4.29 -9.46
C ASN A 161 18.91 -5.34 -8.35
N SER A 162 19.53 -5.12 -7.19
CA SER A 162 19.30 -5.93 -6.02
C SER A 162 17.95 -5.54 -5.38
N VAL A 163 17.16 -6.53 -4.99
CA VAL A 163 15.83 -6.32 -4.40
C VAL A 163 15.87 -6.59 -2.91
N GLU A 164 15.53 -5.58 -2.12
CA GLU A 164 15.35 -5.66 -0.67
C GLU A 164 13.86 -5.55 -0.34
N MET A 165 13.33 -6.49 0.44
CA MET A 165 11.95 -6.41 0.91
C MET A 165 11.85 -5.50 2.14
N LEU A 166 11.11 -4.41 2.00
CA LEU A 166 10.85 -3.44 3.07
C LEU A 166 9.62 -3.83 3.90
N SER A 167 8.64 -4.50 3.28
CA SER A 167 7.49 -5.08 3.96
C SER A 167 7.00 -6.33 3.24
N PHE A 168 6.66 -7.36 4.02
CA PHE A 168 6.29 -8.68 3.54
C PHE A 168 4.77 -8.89 3.56
N PRO A 169 4.23 -9.76 2.68
CA PRO A 169 2.87 -10.25 2.78
C PRO A 169 2.58 -10.87 4.15
N GLN A 170 1.41 -10.59 4.71
CA GLN A 170 0.93 -11.22 5.92
C GLN A 170 -0.32 -12.03 5.62
N ASN A 171 -0.14 -13.31 5.43
CA ASN A 171 -1.24 -14.25 5.30
C ASN A 171 -1.77 -14.65 6.68
N GLY A 172 -3.06 -14.97 6.75
CA GLY A 172 -3.69 -15.52 7.94
C GLY A 172 -3.28 -16.99 8.21
N ILE A 173 -4.15 -17.73 8.90
CA ILE A 173 -3.90 -19.13 9.27
C ILE A 173 -3.72 -20.03 8.04
N THR A 174 -4.31 -19.66 6.90
CA THR A 174 -4.11 -20.33 5.61
C THR A 174 -3.66 -19.31 4.55
N PRO A 175 -2.98 -19.74 3.47
CA PRO A 175 -2.55 -18.86 2.39
C PRO A 175 -3.68 -18.10 1.68
N ARG A 176 -4.95 -18.51 1.87
CA ARG A 176 -6.13 -17.89 1.28
C ARG A 176 -6.77 -16.83 2.19
N TYR A 177 -6.27 -16.65 3.41
CA TYR A 177 -6.78 -15.67 4.34
C TYR A 177 -5.74 -14.60 4.58
N THR A 178 -6.13 -13.35 4.38
CA THR A 178 -5.32 -12.19 4.75
C THR A 178 -6.01 -11.39 5.87
N TYR A 179 -5.37 -10.33 6.30
CA TYR A 179 -5.89 -9.42 7.29
C TYR A 179 -6.45 -8.16 6.62
N PHE A 180 -7.55 -7.63 7.17
CA PHE A 180 -8.27 -6.49 6.61
C PHE A 180 -8.40 -5.34 7.61
N CYS A 181 -8.64 -4.13 7.08
CA CYS A 181 -8.77 -2.90 7.87
C CYS A 181 -9.99 -2.91 8.82
N ASN A 182 -11.04 -3.65 8.49
CA ASN A 182 -12.24 -3.78 9.32
C ASN A 182 -12.10 -4.77 10.49
N ASN A 183 -11.01 -5.55 10.56
CA ASN A 183 -10.81 -6.54 11.62
C ASN A 183 -10.84 -5.89 13.02
N ASN A 184 -11.56 -6.50 13.96
CA ASN A 184 -11.69 -5.99 15.33
C ASN A 184 -10.37 -5.96 16.11
N ASN A 185 -9.42 -6.82 15.75
CA ASN A 185 -8.09 -6.88 16.36
C ASN A 185 -7.00 -6.24 15.48
N VAL A 186 -7.37 -5.34 14.54
CA VAL A 186 -6.45 -4.76 13.56
C VAL A 186 -5.18 -4.19 14.19
N PHE A 187 -5.31 -3.43 15.27
CA PHE A 187 -4.17 -2.82 15.96
C PHE A 187 -3.23 -3.80 16.67
N LYS A 188 -3.72 -4.98 17.03
CA LYS A 188 -2.93 -5.98 17.76
C LYS A 188 -2.35 -7.06 16.86
N LYS A 189 -3.01 -7.38 15.76
CA LYS A 189 -2.68 -8.57 14.95
C LYS A 189 -2.25 -8.25 13.52
N SER A 190 -2.76 -7.16 12.94
CA SER A 190 -2.68 -6.95 11.50
C SER A 190 -1.86 -5.72 11.12
N LEU A 191 -1.95 -4.66 11.92
CA LEU A 191 -1.26 -3.41 11.63
C LEU A 191 0.24 -3.56 11.89
N ARG A 192 1.03 -3.38 10.85
CA ARG A 192 2.49 -3.36 10.90
C ARG A 192 2.99 -2.00 10.45
N ILE A 193 4.02 -1.50 11.10
CA ILE A 193 4.64 -0.22 10.77
C ILE A 193 6.14 -0.46 10.68
N TYR A 194 6.73 -0.05 9.56
CA TYR A 194 8.16 -0.16 9.32
C TYR A 194 8.75 1.22 9.06
N PHE A 195 9.99 1.39 9.44
CA PHE A 195 10.76 2.61 9.28
C PHE A 195 12.11 2.30 8.69
N GLY A 196 12.64 3.22 7.92
CA GLY A 196 13.98 3.08 7.37
C GLY A 196 14.39 4.28 6.54
N LYS A 197 15.45 4.08 5.77
CA LYS A 197 16.00 5.10 4.88
C LYS A 197 16.33 4.47 3.53
N ILE A 198 15.83 5.07 2.46
CA ILE A 198 16.11 4.63 1.10
C ILE A 198 17.47 5.19 0.66
N LYS A 199 18.27 4.37 0.01
CA LYS A 199 19.51 4.83 -0.65
C LYS A 199 19.16 5.73 -1.84
N LYS A 200 20.12 6.58 -2.23
CA LYS A 200 19.99 7.36 -3.46
C LYS A 200 19.84 6.43 -4.67
N ASN A 201 19.12 6.91 -5.68
CA ASN A 201 18.89 6.21 -6.95
C ASN A 201 18.26 4.81 -6.79
N SER A 202 17.49 4.60 -5.73
CA SER A 202 16.69 3.40 -5.57
C SER A 202 15.28 3.60 -6.11
N SER A 203 14.67 2.50 -6.56
CA SER A 203 13.24 2.44 -6.93
C SER A 203 12.47 1.69 -5.85
N VAL A 204 11.26 2.15 -5.54
CA VAL A 204 10.37 1.44 -4.61
C VAL A 204 9.20 0.86 -5.38
N ILE A 205 8.90 -0.41 -5.15
CA ILE A 205 7.73 -1.11 -5.66
C ILE A 205 6.76 -1.29 -4.50
N VAL A 206 5.50 -0.90 -4.73
CA VAL A 206 4.37 -1.22 -3.86
C VAL A 206 3.41 -2.05 -4.69
N ALA A 207 3.00 -3.21 -4.20
CA ALA A 207 2.16 -4.14 -4.97
C ALA A 207 1.15 -4.88 -4.11
N THR A 208 -0.05 -5.11 -4.67
CA THR A 208 -1.04 -6.06 -4.16
C THR A 208 -0.68 -7.49 -4.58
N ASP A 209 -1.32 -8.50 -4.01
CA ASP A 209 -1.06 -9.92 -4.30
C ASP A 209 -1.32 -10.28 -5.76
N GLY A 210 -2.34 -9.69 -6.38
CA GLY A 210 -2.67 -9.91 -7.80
C GLY A 210 -1.51 -9.62 -8.75
N VAL A 211 -0.59 -8.72 -8.38
CA VAL A 211 0.58 -8.38 -9.19
C VAL A 211 1.67 -9.43 -9.05
N TYR A 212 2.00 -9.83 -7.83
CA TYR A 212 3.13 -10.72 -7.61
C TYR A 212 2.79 -12.21 -7.79
N GLU A 213 1.52 -12.61 -7.65
CA GLU A 213 1.08 -13.97 -7.96
C GLU A 213 1.08 -14.27 -9.47
N GLN A 214 0.75 -13.28 -10.30
CA GLN A 214 0.73 -13.42 -11.76
C GLN A 214 2.08 -13.16 -12.42
N SER A 215 2.96 -12.43 -11.79
CA SER A 215 4.27 -12.11 -12.33
C SER A 215 5.33 -13.03 -11.73
N ASN A 216 6.36 -13.37 -12.54
CA ASN A 216 7.57 -14.04 -12.06
C ASN A 216 8.41 -13.15 -11.11
N ILE A 217 7.83 -12.09 -10.50
CA ILE A 217 8.53 -11.20 -9.56
C ILE A 217 9.13 -12.02 -8.41
N PHE A 218 8.47 -13.08 -7.95
CA PHE A 218 9.06 -14.00 -6.96
C PHE A 218 10.31 -14.75 -7.44
N ASN A 219 10.55 -14.86 -8.73
CA ASN A 219 11.81 -15.42 -9.23
C ASN A 219 12.96 -14.41 -9.18
N ILE A 220 12.63 -13.12 -9.12
CA ILE A 220 13.59 -12.01 -8.98
C ILE A 220 13.86 -11.71 -7.50
N LEU A 221 12.89 -12.02 -6.61
CA LEU A 221 13.05 -11.84 -5.17
C LEU A 221 14.08 -12.83 -4.60
N PRO A 222 14.98 -12.41 -3.71
CA PRO A 222 16.00 -13.27 -3.13
C PRO A 222 15.40 -14.51 -2.49
N LYS A 223 16.09 -15.65 -2.59
CA LYS A 223 15.68 -16.96 -2.04
C LYS A 223 15.35 -16.95 -0.54
N GLN A 224 15.71 -15.90 0.18
CA GLN A 224 15.39 -15.68 1.60
C GLN A 224 13.90 -15.59 1.91
N ILE A 225 13.04 -15.22 0.94
CA ILE A 225 11.58 -15.18 1.15
C ILE A 225 10.98 -16.58 1.28
N LYS A 226 11.64 -17.62 0.74
CA LYS A 226 11.17 -19.01 0.85
C LYS A 226 11.32 -19.60 2.25
N GLN A 227 12.06 -18.97 3.16
CA GLN A 227 12.34 -19.49 4.51
C GLN A 227 11.41 -18.97 5.60
N THR A 228 10.63 -17.90 5.36
CA THR A 228 9.69 -17.36 6.36
C THR A 228 8.32 -18.05 6.36
N LYS A 229 8.16 -19.18 5.67
CA LYS A 229 6.94 -20.00 5.73
C LYS A 229 6.76 -20.81 7.01
N HIS A 230 7.70 -20.73 7.95
CA HIS A 230 7.64 -21.43 9.23
C HIS A 230 8.18 -20.51 10.35
N CYS A 231 7.32 -19.67 10.88
CA CYS A 231 7.34 -19.21 12.28
C CYS A 231 5.94 -18.74 12.68
#